data_1d68d4ba0513cc4a36208509eb6426eb
#
_entry.id   1d68d4ba0513cc4a36208509eb6426eb
#
_cell.length_a   1.000
_cell.length_b   1.000
_cell.length_c   1.000
_cell.angle_alpha   90.00
_cell.angle_beta   90.00
_cell.angle_gamma   90.00
#
_symmetry.space_group_name_H-M   'P 1'
#
loop_
_entity.id
_entity.type
_entity.pdbx_description
1 polymer ?
#
loop_
_entity_poly.entity_id
_entity_poly.type
_entity_poly.pdbx_seq_one_letter_code
_entity_poly.pdbx_strand_id
1 'polypeptide(L)'
;MAFIRITTDDRVTLIDSEVFNLTLSEKGGLSFVWTSDDGWHASIVYTAKSELPPLIALSCSTHHISLLSTKKTGNVYTFVIIAIGALGQNTNFSANYFIFDSGELTTEGTGNLIIKNKDGYVTFDSDKKYLTVHSLQTFPSFNYRDWRDPF
;
A
#
# COMPACT_ATOMS: atom_id res chain seq x y z
N MET A 1 -1.38 30.37 -15.34
CA MET A 1 -1.80 28.96 -15.17
C MET A 1 -2.51 28.86 -13.83
N ALA A 2 -3.70 28.28 -13.75
CA ALA A 2 -4.42 28.15 -12.47
C ALA A 2 -3.85 26.94 -11.69
N PHE A 3 -3.48 27.19 -10.45
CA PHE A 3 -3.00 26.17 -9.53
C PHE A 3 -4.11 25.92 -8.49
N ILE A 4 -4.42 24.65 -8.23
CA ILE A 4 -5.42 24.25 -7.21
C ILE A 4 -4.70 23.45 -6.14
N ARG A 5 -4.78 23.96 -4.91
CA ARG A 5 -4.36 23.23 -3.72
C ARG A 5 -5.50 23.28 -2.69
N ILE A 6 -5.92 22.13 -2.22
CA ILE A 6 -6.92 21.99 -1.16
C ILE A 6 -6.20 21.48 0.08
N THR A 7 -6.30 22.23 1.17
CA THR A 7 -5.70 21.89 2.47
C THR A 7 -6.76 21.87 3.55
N THR A 8 -6.53 21.07 4.60
CA THR A 8 -7.29 21.16 5.85
C THR A 8 -6.87 22.40 6.65
N ASP A 9 -7.63 22.73 7.68
CA ASP A 9 -7.30 23.81 8.63
C ASP A 9 -5.93 23.59 9.30
N ASP A 10 -5.53 22.35 9.49
CA ASP A 10 -4.21 21.95 10.02
C ASP A 10 -3.09 22.01 8.95
N ARG A 11 -3.36 22.59 7.79
CA ARG A 11 -2.42 22.73 6.65
C ARG A 11 -1.98 21.41 6.02
N VAL A 12 -2.73 20.34 6.20
CA VAL A 12 -2.50 19.08 5.49
C VAL A 12 -3.02 19.25 4.06
N THR A 13 -2.16 19.06 3.06
CA THR A 13 -2.56 19.11 1.65
C THR A 13 -3.35 17.85 1.32
N LEU A 14 -4.60 18.02 0.91
CA LEU A 14 -5.49 16.94 0.48
C LEU A 14 -5.40 16.70 -1.02
N ILE A 15 -5.32 17.77 -1.79
CA ILE A 15 -5.27 17.74 -3.25
C ILE A 15 -4.28 18.81 -3.72
N ASP A 16 -3.42 18.43 -4.65
CA ASP A 16 -2.47 19.31 -5.29
C ASP A 16 -2.45 18.98 -6.79
N SER A 17 -2.65 19.98 -7.64
CA SER A 17 -2.73 19.77 -9.09
C SER A 17 -1.40 19.33 -9.73
N GLU A 18 -0.28 19.51 -9.05
CA GLU A 18 1.04 19.13 -9.56
C GLU A 18 1.52 17.76 -9.04
N VAL A 19 0.78 17.13 -8.12
CA VAL A 19 1.15 15.86 -7.51
C VAL A 19 0.14 14.78 -7.86
N PHE A 20 0.62 13.65 -8.35
CA PHE A 20 -0.23 12.47 -8.56
C PHE A 20 -0.54 11.82 -7.22
N ASN A 21 -1.83 11.65 -6.95
CA ASN A 21 -2.29 10.98 -5.75
C ASN A 21 -2.29 9.46 -5.95
N LEU A 22 -1.93 8.72 -4.91
CA LEU A 22 -2.01 7.27 -4.93
C LEU A 22 -3.47 6.82 -4.89
N THR A 23 -3.87 6.07 -5.89
CA THR A 23 -5.21 5.49 -6.01
C THR A 23 -5.21 4.01 -5.69
N LEU A 24 -6.31 3.49 -5.14
CA LEU A 24 -6.49 2.06 -4.96
C LEU A 24 -6.54 1.36 -6.32
N SER A 25 -5.49 0.60 -6.61
CA SER A 25 -5.30 -0.11 -7.88
C SER A 25 -5.74 -1.56 -7.81
N GLU A 26 -5.46 -2.20 -6.67
CA GLU A 26 -5.80 -3.61 -6.44
C GLU A 26 -6.08 -3.87 -4.96
N LYS A 27 -6.96 -4.81 -4.69
CA LYS A 27 -7.21 -5.34 -3.35
C LYS A 27 -7.57 -6.82 -3.42
N GLY A 28 -7.24 -7.57 -2.39
CA GLY A 28 -7.57 -8.99 -2.33
C GLY A 28 -7.33 -9.60 -0.96
N GLY A 29 -7.64 -10.90 -0.86
CA GLY A 29 -7.32 -11.72 0.28
C GLY A 29 -5.93 -12.33 0.16
N LEU A 30 -5.26 -12.51 1.29
CA LEU A 30 -3.99 -13.22 1.40
C LEU A 30 -4.24 -14.64 1.88
N SER A 31 -3.71 -15.60 1.14
CA SER A 31 -3.62 -16.99 1.57
C SER A 31 -2.19 -17.29 2.00
N PHE A 32 -2.01 -17.62 3.27
CA PHE A 32 -0.70 -17.93 3.81
C PHE A 32 -0.38 -19.42 3.68
N VAL A 33 0.86 -19.69 3.33
CA VAL A 33 1.44 -21.05 3.27
C VAL A 33 2.50 -21.14 4.35
N TRP A 34 2.52 -22.26 5.07
CA TRP A 34 3.56 -22.53 6.06
C TRP A 34 4.71 -23.34 5.45
N THR A 35 5.95 -22.92 5.72
CA THR A 35 7.15 -23.70 5.41
C THR A 35 8.05 -23.78 6.64
N SER A 36 8.91 -24.81 6.69
CA SER A 36 9.86 -24.97 7.81
C SER A 36 10.88 -23.85 7.90
N ASP A 37 11.23 -23.23 6.76
CA ASP A 37 12.31 -22.27 6.65
C ASP A 37 11.84 -20.83 6.89
N ASP A 38 10.64 -20.49 6.38
CA ASP A 38 10.14 -19.12 6.38
C ASP A 38 8.91 -18.91 7.28
N GLY A 39 8.37 -20.01 7.88
CA GLY A 39 7.12 -19.94 8.64
C GLY A 39 5.91 -19.63 7.75
N TRP A 40 4.93 -18.91 8.27
CA TRP A 40 3.74 -18.51 7.53
C TRP A 40 4.06 -17.31 6.62
N HIS A 41 3.94 -17.50 5.32
CA HIS A 41 4.19 -16.45 4.33
C HIS A 41 3.15 -16.45 3.22
N ALA A 42 3.00 -15.30 2.57
CA ALA A 42 2.20 -15.11 1.38
C ALA A 42 2.96 -14.20 0.40
N SER A 43 2.69 -14.35 -0.89
CA SER A 43 3.29 -13.51 -1.91
C SER A 43 2.22 -12.89 -2.80
N ILE A 44 2.43 -11.62 -3.16
CA ILE A 44 1.62 -10.89 -4.13
C ILE A 44 2.54 -10.45 -5.26
N VAL A 45 2.09 -10.65 -6.49
CA VAL A 45 2.75 -10.13 -7.69
C VAL A 45 1.87 -9.05 -8.28
N TYR A 46 2.40 -7.85 -8.43
CA TYR A 46 1.70 -6.69 -8.96
C TYR A 46 2.51 -6.04 -10.08
N THR A 47 1.84 -5.72 -11.18
CA THR A 47 2.44 -4.94 -12.27
C THR A 47 2.07 -3.48 -12.10
N ALA A 48 3.06 -2.65 -11.75
CA ALA A 48 2.86 -1.22 -11.57
C ALA A 48 2.43 -0.55 -12.88
N LYS A 49 1.48 0.37 -12.76
CA LYS A 49 0.94 1.16 -13.88
C LYS A 49 1.72 2.44 -14.13
N SER A 50 2.63 2.77 -13.21
CA SER A 50 3.50 3.94 -13.29
C SER A 50 4.95 3.55 -12.99
N GLU A 51 5.87 4.48 -13.18
CA GLU A 51 7.28 4.31 -12.81
C GLU A 51 7.50 4.49 -11.29
N LEU A 52 6.55 5.10 -10.59
CA LEU A 52 6.61 5.27 -9.15
C LEU A 52 6.36 3.93 -8.45
N PRO A 53 7.04 3.66 -7.33
CA PRO A 53 6.81 2.44 -6.57
C PRO A 53 5.39 2.43 -5.99
N PRO A 54 4.64 1.33 -6.18
CA PRO A 54 3.35 1.18 -5.54
C PRO A 54 3.51 1.01 -4.02
N LEU A 55 2.51 1.47 -3.28
CA LEU A 55 2.42 1.28 -1.83
C LEU A 55 1.48 0.13 -1.52
N ILE A 56 1.89 -0.78 -0.64
CA ILE A 56 1.05 -1.84 -0.14
C ILE A 56 0.58 -1.53 1.29
N ALA A 57 -0.69 -1.72 1.55
CA ALA A 57 -1.28 -1.72 2.89
C ALA A 57 -1.83 -3.10 3.21
N LEU A 58 -1.68 -3.53 4.44
CA LEU A 58 -2.05 -4.85 4.94
C LEU A 58 -3.07 -4.72 6.07
N SER A 59 -4.02 -5.64 6.13
CA SER A 59 -5.02 -5.69 7.21
C SER A 59 -5.27 -7.13 7.63
N CYS A 60 -5.08 -7.41 8.92
CA CYS A 60 -5.42 -8.67 9.54
C CYS A 60 -5.98 -8.38 10.95
N SER A 61 -7.12 -8.98 11.29
CA SER A 61 -7.78 -8.77 12.59
C SER A 61 -7.34 -9.76 13.65
N THR A 62 -6.70 -10.86 13.27
CA THR A 62 -6.41 -12.00 14.15
C THR A 62 -4.93 -12.22 14.43
N HIS A 63 -4.05 -11.76 13.53
CA HIS A 63 -2.62 -12.03 13.60
C HIS A 63 -1.82 -10.80 13.22
N HIS A 64 -0.60 -10.71 13.72
CA HIS A 64 0.37 -9.72 13.28
C HIS A 64 0.96 -10.16 11.95
N ILE A 65 0.84 -9.30 10.95
CA ILE A 65 1.42 -9.52 9.62
C ILE A 65 2.34 -8.36 9.28
N SER A 66 3.38 -8.64 8.51
CA SER A 66 4.34 -7.62 8.08
C SER A 66 4.85 -7.89 6.68
N LEU A 67 5.21 -6.83 5.99
CA LEU A 67 5.96 -6.92 4.74
C LEU A 67 7.40 -7.33 5.06
N LEU A 68 7.81 -8.51 4.59
CA LEU A 68 9.16 -9.02 4.77
C LEU A 68 10.12 -8.44 3.73
N SER A 69 9.70 -8.49 2.47
CA SER A 69 10.55 -8.01 1.37
C SER A 69 9.71 -7.55 0.17
N THR A 70 10.35 -6.71 -0.64
CA THR A 70 9.83 -6.29 -1.94
C THR A 70 10.91 -6.49 -2.98
N LYS A 71 10.61 -7.22 -4.05
CA LYS A 71 11.48 -7.39 -5.20
C LYS A 71 10.88 -6.70 -6.42
N LYS A 72 11.68 -5.91 -7.13
CA LYS A 72 11.29 -5.27 -8.39
C LYS A 72 12.03 -5.91 -9.56
N THR A 73 11.30 -6.21 -10.64
CA THR A 73 11.85 -6.67 -11.92
C THR A 73 11.09 -5.97 -13.04
N GLY A 74 11.73 -4.99 -13.68
CA GLY A 74 11.01 -4.08 -14.58
C GLY A 74 9.95 -3.28 -13.80
N ASN A 75 8.71 -3.36 -14.24
CA ASN A 75 7.54 -2.76 -13.56
C ASN A 75 6.77 -3.77 -12.69
N VAL A 76 7.26 -5.01 -12.55
CA VAL A 76 6.64 -6.03 -11.71
C VAL A 76 7.24 -6.00 -10.30
N TYR A 77 6.37 -5.91 -9.31
CA TYR A 77 6.69 -5.94 -7.89
C TYR A 77 6.21 -7.26 -7.29
N THR A 78 7.08 -7.94 -6.56
CA THR A 78 6.73 -9.10 -5.72
C THR A 78 6.86 -8.69 -4.26
N PHE A 79 5.76 -8.70 -3.55
CA PHE A 79 5.69 -8.43 -2.11
C PHE A 79 5.63 -9.76 -1.37
N VAL A 80 6.53 -9.99 -0.43
CA VAL A 80 6.50 -11.16 0.46
C VAL A 80 6.04 -10.70 1.83
N ILE A 81 4.96 -11.29 2.32
CA ILE A 81 4.33 -10.97 3.58
C ILE A 81 4.52 -12.15 4.52
N ILE A 82 4.87 -11.88 5.77
CA ILE A 82 4.98 -12.89 6.82
C ILE A 82 3.94 -12.65 7.90
N ALA A 83 3.49 -13.75 8.52
CA ALA A 83 2.73 -13.68 9.77
C ALA A 83 3.67 -13.93 10.95
N ILE A 84 3.57 -13.07 11.96
CA ILE A 84 4.45 -13.05 13.12
C ILE A 84 3.67 -13.56 14.33
N GLY A 85 4.28 -14.46 15.11
CA GLY A 85 3.69 -15.02 16.33
C GLY A 85 3.87 -16.54 16.42
N ALA A 86 3.54 -17.10 17.58
CA ALA A 86 3.56 -18.55 17.82
C ALA A 86 2.34 -19.23 17.14
N LEU A 87 2.36 -19.28 15.82
CA LEU A 87 1.32 -19.91 15.03
C LEU A 87 1.65 -21.40 14.85
N GLY A 88 0.75 -22.27 15.31
CA GLY A 88 0.86 -23.69 15.00
C GLY A 88 0.72 -23.95 13.49
N GLN A 89 1.27 -25.06 13.00
CA GLN A 89 1.23 -25.43 11.57
C GLN A 89 -0.19 -25.56 11.01
N ASN A 90 -1.19 -25.76 11.84
CA ASN A 90 -2.59 -25.95 11.45
C ASN A 90 -3.46 -24.70 11.62
N THR A 91 -2.86 -23.54 11.77
CA THR A 91 -3.62 -22.30 11.97
C THR A 91 -4.08 -21.74 10.62
N ASN A 92 -5.37 -21.70 10.40
CA ASN A 92 -5.96 -21.03 9.25
C ASN A 92 -6.32 -19.58 9.64
N PHE A 93 -5.78 -18.64 8.92
CA PHE A 93 -6.15 -17.23 9.05
C PHE A 93 -6.17 -16.55 7.69
N SER A 94 -6.88 -15.46 7.61
CA SER A 94 -6.97 -14.64 6.40
C SER A 94 -6.58 -13.22 6.71
N ALA A 95 -5.98 -12.58 5.73
CA ALA A 95 -5.67 -11.17 5.76
C ALA A 95 -6.05 -10.53 4.44
N ASN A 96 -6.12 -9.22 4.40
CA ASN A 96 -6.39 -8.48 3.18
C ASN A 96 -5.19 -7.60 2.82
N TYR A 97 -5.02 -7.36 1.54
CA TYR A 97 -4.07 -6.39 1.03
C TYR A 97 -4.76 -5.34 0.16
N PHE A 98 -4.14 -4.19 0.08
CA PHE A 98 -4.56 -3.06 -0.75
C PHE A 98 -3.29 -2.49 -1.40
N ILE A 99 -3.28 -2.39 -2.73
CA ILE A 99 -2.18 -1.78 -3.47
C ILE A 99 -2.65 -0.44 -4.01
N PHE A 100 -1.90 0.60 -3.67
CA PHE A 100 -2.08 1.95 -4.15
C PHE A 100 -0.95 2.30 -5.13
N ASP A 101 -1.35 2.83 -6.28
CA ASP A 101 -0.44 3.24 -7.34
C ASP A 101 -0.86 4.63 -7.86
N SER A 102 0.04 5.39 -8.43
CA SER A 102 -0.31 6.64 -9.08
C SER A 102 -1.11 6.45 -10.37
N GLY A 103 -1.16 5.20 -10.85
CA GLY A 103 -1.91 4.84 -12.06
C GLY A 103 -1.21 5.26 -13.36
N GLU A 104 -1.84 4.97 -14.46
CA GLU A 104 -1.40 5.42 -15.78
C GLU A 104 -1.66 6.92 -15.95
N LEU A 105 -0.76 7.60 -16.64
CA LEU A 105 -0.98 8.97 -17.07
C LEU A 105 -2.16 9.01 -18.05
N THR A 106 -3.23 9.66 -17.66
CA THR A 106 -4.43 9.82 -18.50
C THR A 106 -4.81 11.29 -18.61
N THR A 107 -5.34 11.66 -19.75
CA THR A 107 -5.90 13.00 -20.00
C THR A 107 -7.41 13.05 -19.77
N GLU A 108 -8.05 11.89 -19.52
CA GLU A 108 -9.48 11.78 -19.31
C GLU A 108 -9.78 11.18 -17.93
N GLY A 109 -10.80 11.69 -17.27
CA GLY A 109 -11.35 11.19 -16.03
C GLY A 109 -12.85 10.94 -16.16
N THR A 110 -13.41 10.22 -15.20
CA THR A 110 -14.83 9.81 -15.20
C THR A 110 -15.67 10.51 -14.13
N GLY A 111 -15.01 11.13 -13.15
CA GLY A 111 -15.67 11.76 -12.01
C GLY A 111 -16.27 13.15 -12.32
N ASN A 112 -17.12 13.58 -11.39
CA ASN A 112 -17.74 14.90 -11.46
C ASN A 112 -16.74 16.05 -11.20
N LEU A 113 -15.64 15.77 -10.49
CA LEU A 113 -14.53 16.69 -10.27
C LEU A 113 -13.25 16.05 -10.79
N ILE A 114 -12.65 16.66 -11.78
CA ILE A 114 -11.40 16.24 -12.39
C ILE A 114 -10.41 17.42 -12.30
N ILE A 115 -9.23 17.15 -11.74
CA ILE A 115 -8.14 18.11 -11.68
C ILE A 115 -7.00 17.60 -12.54
N LYS A 116 -6.46 18.47 -13.39
CA LYS A 116 -5.35 18.18 -14.29
C LYS A 116 -4.15 19.06 -13.95
N ASN A 117 -2.96 18.52 -14.16
CA ASN A 117 -1.72 19.28 -14.07
C ASN A 117 -1.53 20.19 -15.30
N LYS A 118 -0.42 20.92 -15.31
CA LYS A 118 -0.05 21.82 -16.41
C LYS A 118 0.11 21.12 -17.78
N ASP A 119 0.43 19.82 -17.77
CA ASP A 119 0.65 19.00 -18.96
C ASP A 119 -0.65 18.32 -19.44
N GLY A 120 -1.78 18.59 -18.76
CA GLY A 120 -3.11 18.08 -19.10
C GLY A 120 -3.43 16.70 -18.54
N TYR A 121 -2.54 16.09 -17.76
CA TYR A 121 -2.79 14.78 -17.13
C TYR A 121 -3.65 14.91 -15.87
N VAL A 122 -4.55 13.95 -15.67
CA VAL A 122 -5.43 13.89 -14.50
C VAL A 122 -4.60 13.55 -13.26
N THR A 123 -4.62 14.44 -12.29
CA THR A 123 -3.97 14.26 -10.98
C THR A 123 -4.97 13.94 -9.88
N PHE A 124 -6.23 14.31 -10.07
CA PHE A 124 -7.33 13.94 -9.20
C PHE A 124 -8.61 13.67 -10.02
N ASP A 125 -9.35 12.64 -9.63
CA ASP A 125 -10.63 12.26 -10.21
C ASP A 125 -11.54 11.77 -9.07
N SER A 126 -12.68 12.41 -8.86
CA SER A 126 -13.60 12.11 -7.75
C SER A 126 -14.17 10.70 -7.75
N ASP A 127 -14.10 9.96 -8.87
CA ASP A 127 -14.52 8.56 -8.95
C ASP A 127 -13.46 7.57 -8.47
N LYS A 128 -12.23 8.02 -8.22
CA LYS A 128 -11.14 7.18 -7.74
C LYS A 128 -11.12 7.11 -6.21
N LYS A 129 -10.64 5.99 -5.68
CA LYS A 129 -10.39 5.82 -4.24
C LYS A 129 -8.94 6.13 -3.94
N TYR A 130 -8.71 7.24 -3.27
CA TYR A 130 -7.36 7.68 -2.90
C TYR A 130 -6.93 7.15 -1.54
N LEU A 131 -5.62 6.99 -1.39
CA LEU A 131 -5.02 6.69 -0.10
C LEU A 131 -5.23 7.89 0.84
N THR A 132 -5.84 7.61 1.99
CA THR A 132 -5.97 8.58 3.07
C THR A 132 -5.29 8.05 4.32
N VAL A 133 -4.31 8.78 4.84
CA VAL A 133 -3.62 8.44 6.08
C VAL A 133 -4.29 9.18 7.24
N HIS A 134 -5.00 8.45 8.10
CA HIS A 134 -5.71 9.04 9.24
C HIS A 134 -4.81 9.26 10.47
N SER A 135 -3.81 8.39 10.65
CA SER A 135 -2.87 8.52 11.76
C SER A 135 -1.54 7.85 11.43
N LEU A 136 -0.48 8.36 12.02
CA LEU A 136 0.85 7.77 11.98
C LEU A 136 1.28 7.46 13.41
N GLN A 137 1.55 6.20 13.71
CA GLN A 137 2.10 5.77 15.00
C GLN A 137 3.56 5.37 14.81
N THR A 138 4.43 5.96 15.62
CA THR A 138 5.81 5.53 15.72
C THR A 138 5.93 4.59 16.91
N PHE A 139 6.38 3.38 16.66
CA PHE A 139 6.74 2.44 17.72
C PHE A 139 8.19 2.67 18.11
N PRO A 140 8.54 2.62 19.43
CA PRO A 140 9.94 2.59 19.83
C PRO A 140 10.63 1.41 19.13
N SER A 141 11.88 1.61 18.73
CA SER A 141 12.65 0.62 17.97
C SER A 141 12.56 -0.75 18.64
N PHE A 142 12.02 -1.72 17.92
CA PHE A 142 12.07 -3.13 18.35
C PHE A 142 13.55 -3.53 18.41
N ASN A 143 14.02 -3.94 19.57
CA ASN A 143 15.33 -4.55 19.71
C ASN A 143 15.23 -5.97 19.13
N TYR A 144 15.75 -6.18 17.95
CA TYR A 144 15.75 -7.47 17.24
C TYR A 144 16.39 -8.61 18.04
N ARG A 145 17.14 -8.31 19.11
CA ARG A 145 17.78 -9.27 20.02
C ARG A 145 16.79 -10.01 20.92
N ASP A 146 15.67 -9.38 21.26
CA ASP A 146 14.68 -9.98 22.16
C ASP A 146 13.84 -11.07 21.49
N TRP A 147 14.04 -11.26 20.18
CA TRP A 147 13.26 -12.19 19.35
C TRP A 147 13.86 -13.59 19.28
N ARG A 148 15.15 -13.74 19.51
CA ARG A 148 15.89 -14.99 19.36
C ARG A 148 16.22 -15.69 20.67
N ASP A 149 15.86 -15.08 21.78
CA ASP A 149 16.11 -15.64 23.10
C ASP A 149 14.78 -15.79 23.89
N PRO A 150 13.94 -16.78 23.55
CA PRO A 150 12.85 -17.15 24.41
C PRO A 150 13.44 -18.10 25.47
N PHE A 151 13.94 -17.55 26.60
CA PHE A 151 14.34 -18.28 27.83
C PHE A 151 15.62 -19.07 27.77
#